data_1858d96d39f8ba513927cfada67f488d
#
_entry.id   1858d96d39f8ba513927cfada67f488d
#
_cell.length_a   1.000
_cell.length_b   1.000
_cell.length_c   1.000
_cell.angle_alpha   90.00
_cell.angle_beta   90.00
_cell.angle_gamma   90.00
#
_symmetry.space_group_name_H-M   'P 1'
#
loop_
_entity.id
_entity.type
_entity.pdbx_description
1 polymer ?
#
loop_
_entity_poly.entity_id
_entity_poly.type
_entity_poly.pdbx_seq_one_letter_code
_entity_poly.pdbx_strand_id
1 'polypeptide(L)'
;MSCQYHPGAETLLKYASGAIGGLHNVMLKLHCDVCPSCASHVAELEGIGGQYLNKLEGLPLAENAFEQLMSRIESEPQFTSAGTAPEINISNDSTKRTSETDAPVANDYLHILEQILLKGTSKGLNWHWRTKRFAEIPLPTNDDSFDGKLIYFKKGMKVPQHTHRDKEYTLVLSGAFSDDKGTYKRGDYVSNSRLDEHAPIAESDCICFAVTTEPLKFTGTFGPVLNWFFN
;
A
#
# COMPACT_ATOMS: atom_id res chain seq x y z
N MET A 1 -17.52 -8.79 -0.99
CA MET A 1 -16.51 -9.78 -1.44
C MET A 1 -16.08 -10.58 -0.22
N SER A 2 -15.69 -11.83 -0.40
CA SER A 2 -15.10 -12.63 0.70
C SER A 2 -13.62 -12.78 0.37
N CYS A 3 -12.76 -12.08 1.11
CA CYS A 3 -11.31 -12.29 1.07
C CYS A 3 -11.00 -13.64 1.72
N GLN A 4 -9.97 -14.32 1.22
CA GLN A 4 -9.51 -15.59 1.78
C GLN A 4 -8.26 -15.39 2.63
N TYR A 5 -7.43 -14.42 2.28
CA TYR A 5 -6.16 -14.12 2.95
C TYR A 5 -6.22 -12.74 3.57
N HIS A 6 -5.85 -12.66 4.85
CA HIS A 6 -6.03 -11.50 5.70
C HIS A 6 -4.73 -11.08 6.40
N PRO A 7 -4.59 -9.81 6.79
CA PRO A 7 -3.55 -9.39 7.73
C PRO A 7 -3.66 -10.16 9.03
N GLY A 8 -2.53 -10.53 9.63
CA GLY A 8 -2.51 -11.16 10.95
C GLY A 8 -3.02 -10.22 12.06
N ALA A 9 -3.46 -10.78 13.19
CA ALA A 9 -4.02 -10.02 14.31
C ALA A 9 -3.06 -8.94 14.84
N GLU A 10 -1.75 -9.21 14.90
CA GLU A 10 -0.75 -8.22 15.30
C GLU A 10 -0.70 -7.04 14.34
N THR A 11 -0.80 -7.30 13.02
CA THR A 11 -0.82 -6.26 12.00
C THR A 11 -2.07 -5.39 12.12
N LEU A 12 -3.25 -6.00 12.32
CA LEU A 12 -4.50 -5.26 12.54
C LEU A 12 -4.47 -4.44 13.83
N LEU A 13 -3.87 -4.96 14.90
CA LEU A 13 -3.69 -4.21 16.15
C LEU A 13 -2.78 -2.99 15.95
N LYS A 14 -1.65 -3.16 15.26
CA LYS A 14 -0.74 -2.06 14.93
C LYS A 14 -1.41 -1.02 14.03
N TYR A 15 -2.26 -1.46 13.10
CA TYR A 15 -3.04 -0.58 12.23
C TYR A 15 -4.06 0.23 13.03
N ALA A 16 -4.90 -0.42 13.85
CA ALA A 16 -5.91 0.22 14.69
C ALA A 16 -5.31 1.21 15.71
N SER A 17 -4.09 0.95 16.19
CA SER A 17 -3.38 1.83 17.13
C SER A 17 -2.61 2.97 16.44
N GLY A 18 -2.62 3.06 15.12
CA GLY A 18 -1.86 4.07 14.37
C GLY A 18 -0.35 3.82 14.34
N ALA A 19 0.12 2.63 14.72
CA ALA A 19 1.54 2.29 14.75
C ALA A 19 2.10 1.86 13.37
N ILE A 20 1.26 1.79 12.34
CA ILE A 20 1.66 1.53 10.95
C ILE A 20 1.42 2.80 10.14
N GLY A 21 2.46 3.29 9.48
CA GLY A 21 2.41 4.46 8.62
C GLY A 21 2.60 4.13 7.13
N GLY A 22 2.74 5.20 6.32
CA GLY A 22 3.14 5.12 4.93
C GLY A 22 2.24 4.25 4.04
N LEU A 23 2.83 3.65 3.03
CA LEU A 23 2.12 2.82 2.03
C LEU A 23 1.53 1.54 2.63
N HIS A 24 2.10 1.01 3.71
CA HIS A 24 1.53 -0.17 4.37
C HIS A 24 0.20 0.17 5.07
N ASN A 25 0.08 1.36 5.67
CA ASN A 25 -1.19 1.85 6.22
C ASN A 25 -2.26 1.96 5.14
N VAL A 26 -1.92 2.56 3.98
CA VAL A 26 -2.81 2.65 2.82
C VAL A 26 -3.27 1.27 2.35
N MET A 27 -2.37 0.30 2.29
CA MET A 27 -2.70 -1.08 1.91
C MET A 27 -3.71 -1.73 2.86
N LEU A 28 -3.52 -1.56 4.16
CA LEU A 28 -4.43 -2.10 5.18
C LEU A 28 -5.80 -1.43 5.14
N LYS A 29 -5.85 -0.10 4.95
CA LYS A 29 -7.10 0.61 4.71
C LYS A 29 -7.86 0.01 3.52
N LEU A 30 -7.21 -0.12 2.37
CA LEU A 30 -7.81 -0.68 1.16
C LEU A 30 -8.32 -2.11 1.36
N HIS A 31 -7.57 -2.94 2.09
CA HIS A 31 -8.04 -4.29 2.43
C HIS A 31 -9.30 -4.24 3.30
N CYS A 32 -9.32 -3.41 4.34
CA CYS A 32 -10.47 -3.25 5.23
C CYS A 32 -11.70 -2.69 4.50
N ASP A 33 -11.53 -1.81 3.50
CA ASP A 33 -12.63 -1.27 2.70
C ASP A 33 -13.41 -2.37 1.92
N VAL A 34 -12.76 -3.50 1.59
CA VAL A 34 -13.37 -4.60 0.84
C VAL A 34 -13.52 -5.89 1.64
N CYS A 35 -12.97 -5.95 2.85
CA CYS A 35 -13.03 -7.11 3.73
C CYS A 35 -13.82 -6.80 5.02
N PRO A 36 -15.13 -7.12 5.10
CA PRO A 36 -15.94 -6.82 6.28
C PRO A 36 -15.43 -7.46 7.57
N SER A 37 -14.82 -8.64 7.49
CA SER A 37 -14.27 -9.33 8.65
C SER A 37 -13.11 -8.53 9.28
N CYS A 38 -12.16 -8.03 8.47
CA CYS A 38 -11.05 -7.22 8.97
C CYS A 38 -11.52 -5.84 9.43
N ALA A 39 -12.48 -5.23 8.70
CA ALA A 39 -13.07 -3.95 9.13
C ALA A 39 -13.73 -4.05 10.50
N SER A 40 -14.51 -5.12 10.74
CA SER A 40 -15.13 -5.37 12.06
C SER A 40 -14.10 -5.56 13.16
N HIS A 41 -13.04 -6.34 12.89
CA HIS A 41 -11.97 -6.58 13.86
C HIS A 41 -11.22 -5.28 14.21
N VAL A 42 -10.92 -4.43 13.20
CA VAL A 42 -10.32 -3.11 13.44
C VAL A 42 -11.23 -2.23 14.32
N ALA A 43 -12.53 -2.18 14.00
CA ALA A 43 -13.49 -1.41 14.80
C ALA A 43 -13.58 -1.88 16.27
N GLU A 44 -13.49 -3.19 16.52
CA GLU A 44 -13.42 -3.74 17.87
C GLU A 44 -12.14 -3.26 18.61
N LEU A 45 -10.98 -3.32 17.94
CA LEU A 45 -9.70 -2.87 18.51
C LEU A 45 -9.71 -1.36 18.80
N GLU A 46 -10.23 -0.56 17.89
CA GLU A 46 -10.42 0.89 18.09
C GLU A 46 -11.37 1.19 19.26
N GLY A 47 -12.46 0.41 19.38
CA GLY A 47 -13.38 0.51 20.52
C GLY A 47 -12.70 0.25 21.86
N ILE A 48 -11.81 -0.74 21.94
CA ILE A 48 -11.00 -1.01 23.12
C ILE A 48 -10.06 0.19 23.43
N GLY A 49 -9.37 0.70 22.39
CA GLY A 49 -8.51 1.88 22.51
C GLY A 49 -9.27 3.09 23.03
N GLY A 50 -10.47 3.36 22.49
CA GLY A 50 -11.36 4.43 22.94
C GLY A 50 -11.76 4.32 24.43
N GLN A 51 -12.00 3.10 24.92
CA GLN A 51 -12.29 2.88 26.34
C GLN A 51 -11.10 3.23 27.23
N TYR A 52 -9.85 2.98 26.78
CA TYR A 52 -8.67 3.42 27.52
C TYR A 52 -8.53 4.93 27.53
N LEU A 53 -8.72 5.59 26.38
CA LEU A 53 -8.68 7.04 26.28
C LEU A 53 -9.70 7.71 27.23
N ASN A 54 -10.92 7.18 27.33
CA ASN A 54 -11.95 7.70 28.22
C ASN A 54 -11.63 7.57 29.71
N LYS A 55 -10.65 6.75 30.11
CA LYS A 55 -10.20 6.60 31.49
C LYS A 55 -9.03 7.52 31.85
N LEU A 56 -8.42 8.17 30.86
CA LEU A 56 -7.33 9.10 31.13
C LEU A 56 -7.88 10.41 31.70
N GLU A 57 -7.20 10.94 32.69
CA GLU A 57 -7.50 12.29 33.18
C GLU A 57 -7.11 13.31 32.12
N GLY A 58 -8.03 14.22 31.82
CA GLY A 58 -7.77 15.32 30.89
C GLY A 58 -6.74 16.29 31.47
N LEU A 59 -5.78 16.68 30.64
CA LEU A 59 -4.90 17.80 31.00
C LEU A 59 -5.66 19.12 30.84
N PRO A 60 -5.47 20.09 31.77
CA PRO A 60 -6.10 21.39 31.65
C PRO A 60 -5.59 22.11 30.38
N LEU A 61 -6.51 22.62 29.60
CA LEU A 61 -6.18 23.45 28.46
C LEU A 61 -5.84 24.87 28.94
N ALA A 62 -5.00 25.60 28.19
CA ALA A 62 -4.78 27.03 28.41
C ALA A 62 -6.10 27.79 28.26
N GLU A 63 -6.32 28.85 29.02
CA GLU A 63 -7.57 29.64 29.03
C GLU A 63 -7.99 30.15 27.65
N ASN A 64 -7.02 30.38 26.74
CA ASN A 64 -7.25 30.87 25.38
C ASN A 64 -6.99 29.83 24.30
N ALA A 65 -6.94 28.54 24.64
CA ALA A 65 -6.62 27.45 23.70
C ALA A 65 -7.65 27.34 22.56
N PHE A 66 -8.94 27.58 22.88
CA PHE A 66 -10.01 27.52 21.89
C PHE A 66 -9.90 28.71 20.90
N GLU A 67 -9.72 29.92 21.38
CA GLU A 67 -9.57 31.12 20.55
C GLU A 67 -8.34 31.04 19.66
N GLN A 68 -7.23 30.53 20.17
CA GLN A 68 -6.01 30.28 19.38
C GLN A 68 -6.23 29.25 18.28
N LEU A 69 -6.93 28.16 18.58
CA LEU A 69 -7.25 27.12 17.58
C LEU A 69 -8.15 27.70 16.48
N MET A 70 -9.20 28.42 16.86
CA MET A 70 -10.14 29.03 15.90
C MET A 70 -9.43 30.04 15.00
N SER A 71 -8.59 30.92 15.58
CA SER A 71 -7.79 31.86 14.80
C SER A 71 -6.86 31.20 13.80
N ARG A 72 -6.25 30.04 14.17
CA ARG A 72 -5.44 29.26 13.24
C ARG A 72 -6.28 28.66 12.10
N ILE A 73 -7.43 28.06 12.42
CA ILE A 73 -8.35 27.50 11.42
C ILE A 73 -8.79 28.59 10.43
N GLU A 74 -9.11 29.77 10.91
CA GLU A 74 -9.54 30.92 10.07
C GLU A 74 -8.39 31.47 9.21
N SER A 75 -7.16 31.40 9.68
CA SER A 75 -5.97 31.90 8.97
C SER A 75 -5.38 30.93 7.95
N GLU A 76 -5.68 29.63 8.07
CA GLU A 76 -5.18 28.63 7.14
C GLU A 76 -6.08 28.54 5.88
N PRO A 77 -5.48 28.36 4.68
CA PRO A 77 -6.25 28.15 3.46
C PRO A 77 -7.19 26.95 3.59
N GLN A 78 -8.49 27.18 3.52
CA GLN A 78 -9.48 26.10 3.55
C GLN A 78 -9.53 25.41 2.18
N PHE A 79 -9.37 24.09 2.17
CA PHE A 79 -9.61 23.30 0.96
C PHE A 79 -11.11 23.32 0.65
N THR A 80 -11.52 24.12 -0.33
CA THR A 80 -12.87 24.03 -0.88
C THR A 80 -12.95 22.73 -1.70
N SER A 81 -13.91 21.88 -1.38
CA SER A 81 -14.19 20.60 -2.06
C SER A 81 -14.64 20.73 -3.53
N ALA A 82 -14.43 21.88 -4.15
CA ALA A 82 -14.75 22.16 -5.55
C ALA A 82 -13.55 22.09 -6.51
N GLY A 83 -12.39 21.68 -6.05
CA GLY A 83 -11.23 21.41 -6.93
C GLY A 83 -11.34 20.00 -7.51
N THR A 84 -11.42 19.89 -8.84
CA THR A 84 -11.09 18.70 -9.60
C THR A 84 -9.84 18.07 -9.00
N ALA A 85 -9.91 16.76 -8.68
CA ALA A 85 -8.75 16.02 -8.20
C ALA A 85 -7.56 16.33 -9.14
N PRO A 86 -6.37 16.65 -8.62
CA PRO A 86 -5.22 16.94 -9.45
C PRO A 86 -4.98 15.74 -10.37
N GLU A 87 -4.88 15.98 -11.68
CA GLU A 87 -4.35 14.99 -12.60
C GLU A 87 -2.92 14.72 -12.18
N ILE A 88 -2.71 13.57 -11.54
CA ILE A 88 -1.37 13.14 -11.13
C ILE A 88 -0.64 12.73 -12.41
N ASN A 89 0.04 13.69 -13.01
CA ASN A 89 1.03 13.42 -14.06
C ASN A 89 2.24 12.80 -13.38
N ILE A 90 2.30 11.47 -13.34
CA ILE A 90 3.50 10.72 -12.97
C ILE A 90 4.48 10.84 -14.16
N SER A 91 5.09 12.01 -14.32
CA SER A 91 6.13 12.24 -15.31
C SER A 91 7.48 11.78 -14.79
N ASN A 92 8.15 10.93 -15.59
CA ASN A 92 9.46 10.33 -15.31
C ASN A 92 10.65 11.30 -15.44
N ASP A 93 10.54 12.55 -15.03
CA ASP A 93 11.69 13.45 -15.04
C ASP A 93 12.37 13.51 -13.69
N SER A 94 13.28 12.58 -13.46
CA SER A 94 14.11 12.45 -12.24
C SER A 94 15.21 13.53 -12.12
N THR A 95 15.23 14.56 -12.98
CA THR A 95 16.37 15.51 -13.07
C THR A 95 16.07 16.92 -12.58
N LYS A 96 14.87 17.21 -12.07
CA LYS A 96 14.58 18.52 -11.43
C LYS A 96 13.90 18.36 -10.08
N ARG A 97 14.66 18.02 -9.06
CA ARG A 97 14.26 18.28 -7.67
C ARG A 97 14.53 19.75 -7.35
N THR A 98 13.50 20.54 -7.36
CA THR A 98 13.50 21.88 -6.73
C THR A 98 12.57 21.82 -5.54
N SER A 99 13.13 22.07 -4.35
CA SER A 99 12.52 22.21 -3.02
C SER A 99 12.07 20.93 -2.29
N GLU A 100 12.48 20.84 -1.04
CA GLU A 100 12.37 19.71 -0.09
C GLU A 100 10.95 19.45 0.46
N THR A 101 9.86 19.90 -0.21
CA THR A 101 8.50 19.84 0.35
C THR A 101 7.48 19.06 -0.50
N ASP A 102 7.82 18.56 -1.69
CA ASP A 102 6.83 18.04 -2.65
C ASP A 102 6.97 16.55 -3.03
N ALA A 103 7.44 15.69 -2.12
CA ALA A 103 7.28 14.27 -2.38
C ALA A 103 5.83 13.86 -2.07
N PRO A 104 5.17 13.10 -2.98
CA PRO A 104 3.76 12.74 -2.81
C PRO A 104 3.57 11.95 -1.53
N VAL A 105 2.62 12.38 -0.72
CA VAL A 105 2.22 11.68 0.51
C VAL A 105 1.52 10.37 0.10
N ALA A 106 1.63 9.32 0.91
CA ALA A 106 1.00 8.02 0.63
C ALA A 106 -0.49 8.12 0.25
N ASN A 107 -1.20 9.14 0.75
CA ASN A 107 -2.60 9.41 0.44
C ASN A 107 -2.85 9.86 -1.00
N ASP A 108 -1.86 10.40 -1.71
CA ASP A 108 -2.03 10.86 -3.10
C ASP A 108 -2.31 9.69 -4.06
N TYR A 109 -1.85 8.50 -3.69
CA TYR A 109 -2.09 7.28 -4.47
C TYR A 109 -3.41 6.58 -4.13
N LEU A 110 -4.02 6.90 -2.98
CA LEU A 110 -5.18 6.18 -2.45
C LEU A 110 -6.30 6.11 -3.49
N HIS A 111 -6.64 7.24 -4.13
CA HIS A 111 -7.72 7.29 -5.12
C HIS A 111 -7.47 6.37 -6.33
N ILE A 112 -6.23 6.30 -6.82
CA ILE A 112 -5.85 5.43 -7.94
C ILE A 112 -5.96 3.96 -7.53
N LEU A 113 -5.45 3.63 -6.35
CA LEU A 113 -5.48 2.28 -5.79
C LEU A 113 -6.92 1.81 -5.55
N GLU A 114 -7.78 2.69 -4.98
CA GLU A 114 -9.22 2.43 -4.81
C GLU A 114 -9.93 2.20 -6.15
N GLN A 115 -9.64 3.00 -7.16
CA GLN A 115 -10.22 2.83 -8.49
C GLN A 115 -9.89 1.46 -9.09
N ILE A 116 -8.64 1.01 -8.97
CA ILE A 116 -8.24 -0.30 -9.46
C ILE A 116 -8.92 -1.39 -8.63
N LEU A 117 -8.91 -1.27 -7.30
CA LEU A 117 -9.49 -2.26 -6.39
C LEU A 117 -11.02 -2.35 -6.54
N LEU A 118 -11.74 -1.23 -6.63
CA LEU A 118 -13.20 -1.24 -6.67
C LEU A 118 -13.77 -1.43 -8.08
N LYS A 119 -13.15 -0.86 -9.10
CA LYS A 119 -13.65 -0.84 -10.48
C LYS A 119 -12.87 -1.76 -11.42
N GLY A 120 -11.71 -2.29 -11.01
CA GLY A 120 -10.85 -3.15 -11.84
C GLY A 120 -10.24 -2.42 -13.04
N THR A 121 -10.17 -1.09 -13.03
CA THR A 121 -9.66 -0.29 -14.14
C THR A 121 -8.30 0.31 -13.82
N SER A 122 -7.36 0.16 -14.75
CA SER A 122 -6.04 0.79 -14.72
C SER A 122 -5.82 1.69 -15.94
N LYS A 123 -6.92 2.17 -16.56
CA LYS A 123 -6.84 3.06 -17.73
C LYS A 123 -6.19 4.38 -17.35
N GLY A 124 -5.29 4.85 -18.20
CA GLY A 124 -4.60 6.14 -18.01
C GLY A 124 -3.33 6.05 -17.16
N LEU A 125 -2.97 4.88 -16.62
CA LEU A 125 -1.73 4.72 -15.88
C LEU A 125 -0.53 4.51 -16.83
N ASN A 126 0.56 5.19 -16.55
CA ASN A 126 1.81 5.08 -17.30
C ASN A 126 2.63 3.90 -16.79
N TRP A 127 2.37 2.72 -17.34
CA TRP A 127 3.07 1.49 -17.00
C TRP A 127 4.50 1.46 -17.55
N HIS A 128 5.47 1.20 -16.69
CA HIS A 128 6.86 0.93 -17.10
C HIS A 128 7.00 -0.55 -17.45
N TRP A 129 6.97 -0.87 -18.72
CA TRP A 129 7.08 -2.22 -19.21
C TRP A 129 8.53 -2.73 -19.12
N ARG A 130 8.78 -3.70 -18.25
CA ARG A 130 10.04 -4.42 -18.13
C ARG A 130 10.14 -5.56 -19.13
N THR A 131 9.01 -6.19 -19.44
CA THR A 131 8.87 -7.25 -20.46
C THR A 131 7.52 -7.10 -21.17
N LYS A 132 7.25 -7.92 -22.18
CA LYS A 132 5.92 -7.97 -22.85
C LYS A 132 4.78 -8.45 -21.93
N ARG A 133 5.09 -8.93 -20.73
CA ARG A 133 4.14 -9.58 -19.80
C ARG A 133 4.20 -9.03 -18.38
N PHE A 134 5.11 -8.11 -18.11
CA PHE A 134 5.34 -7.54 -16.79
C PHE A 134 5.59 -6.04 -16.89
N ALA A 135 4.86 -5.28 -16.10
CA ALA A 135 5.04 -3.84 -15.96
C ALA A 135 4.93 -3.41 -14.50
N GLU A 136 5.51 -2.28 -14.17
CA GLU A 136 5.43 -1.72 -12.82
C GLU A 136 5.28 -0.20 -12.88
N ILE A 137 4.77 0.37 -11.77
CA ILE A 137 4.77 1.80 -11.49
C ILE A 137 5.30 1.96 -10.07
N PRO A 138 6.45 2.63 -9.86
CA PRO A 138 6.92 2.95 -8.52
C PRO A 138 5.96 3.94 -7.86
N LEU A 139 5.72 3.76 -6.58
CA LEU A 139 4.94 4.66 -5.74
C LEU A 139 5.89 5.32 -4.76
N PRO A 140 6.53 6.44 -5.13
CA PRO A 140 7.47 7.13 -4.25
C PRO A 140 6.77 7.57 -2.96
N THR A 141 7.50 7.51 -1.87
CA THR A 141 7.06 7.92 -0.54
C THR A 141 8.15 8.70 0.16
N ASN A 142 7.78 9.51 1.14
CA ASN A 142 8.74 10.19 2.02
C ASN A 142 9.28 9.27 3.13
N ASP A 143 8.77 8.04 3.21
CA ASP A 143 9.19 7.04 4.17
C ASP A 143 10.21 6.11 3.51
N ASP A 144 11.49 6.36 3.79
CA ASP A 144 12.61 5.56 3.26
C ASP A 144 12.61 4.11 3.78
N SER A 145 11.71 3.77 4.71
CA SER A 145 11.59 2.42 5.27
C SER A 145 10.87 1.45 4.35
N PHE A 146 10.15 1.95 3.34
CA PHE A 146 9.32 1.12 2.45
C PHE A 146 9.38 1.60 1.00
N ASP A 147 9.57 0.66 0.10
CA ASP A 147 9.36 0.84 -1.34
C ASP A 147 7.96 0.32 -1.72
N GLY A 148 7.19 1.14 -2.43
CA GLY A 148 5.88 0.76 -2.94
C GLY A 148 5.85 0.67 -4.45
N LYS A 149 5.11 -0.30 -4.98
CA LYS A 149 4.93 -0.49 -6.42
C LYS A 149 3.53 -0.98 -6.76
N LEU A 150 2.97 -0.47 -7.85
CA LEU A 150 1.95 -1.19 -8.60
C LEU A 150 2.65 -2.15 -9.56
N ILE A 151 2.20 -3.39 -9.60
CA ILE A 151 2.77 -4.43 -10.43
C ILE A 151 1.66 -5.02 -11.29
N TYR A 152 1.88 -5.07 -12.61
CA TYR A 152 1.01 -5.74 -13.55
C TYR A 152 1.64 -7.00 -14.09
N PHE A 153 0.92 -8.10 -13.98
CA PHE A 153 1.28 -9.39 -14.57
C PHE A 153 0.24 -9.81 -15.60
N LYS A 154 0.66 -10.11 -16.81
CA LYS A 154 -0.20 -10.73 -17.82
C LYS A 154 -0.43 -12.20 -17.48
N LYS A 155 -1.64 -12.71 -17.74
CA LYS A 155 -2.00 -14.13 -17.55
C LYS A 155 -0.88 -15.09 -18.02
N GLY A 156 -0.55 -16.06 -17.16
CA GLY A 156 0.49 -17.07 -17.37
C GLY A 156 1.92 -16.53 -17.26
N MET A 157 2.12 -15.27 -16.79
CA MET A 157 3.44 -14.80 -16.40
C MET A 157 3.87 -15.54 -15.15
N LYS A 158 5.09 -16.09 -15.18
CA LYS A 158 5.76 -16.68 -14.02
C LYS A 158 6.82 -15.71 -13.52
N VAL A 159 6.78 -15.39 -12.24
CA VAL A 159 7.90 -14.74 -11.58
C VAL A 159 8.92 -15.82 -11.22
N PRO A 160 10.21 -15.67 -11.55
CA PRO A 160 11.24 -16.60 -11.15
C PRO A 160 11.25 -16.80 -9.63
N GLN A 161 11.68 -17.97 -9.19
CA GLN A 161 11.80 -18.30 -7.77
C GLN A 161 12.65 -17.25 -7.05
N HIS A 162 12.10 -16.68 -5.97
CA HIS A 162 12.74 -15.64 -5.20
C HIS A 162 12.32 -15.71 -3.73
N THR A 163 13.08 -15.06 -2.90
CA THR A 163 12.76 -14.76 -1.50
C THR A 163 12.90 -13.28 -1.25
N HIS A 164 12.43 -12.84 -0.12
CA HIS A 164 12.52 -11.45 0.32
C HIS A 164 13.69 -11.30 1.30
N ARG A 165 14.39 -10.17 1.27
CA ARG A 165 15.47 -9.92 2.25
C ARG A 165 14.91 -9.64 3.63
N ASP A 166 13.68 -9.07 3.70
CA ASP A 166 12.94 -8.87 4.94
C ASP A 166 11.45 -9.17 4.70
N LYS A 167 10.57 -8.19 4.67
CA LYS A 167 9.12 -8.36 4.52
C LYS A 167 8.62 -7.79 3.19
N GLU A 168 7.70 -8.51 2.59
CA GLU A 168 6.86 -8.02 1.51
C GLU A 168 5.41 -8.16 1.90
N TYR A 169 4.65 -7.11 1.61
CA TYR A 169 3.21 -7.09 1.72
C TYR A 169 2.61 -6.88 0.33
N THR A 170 1.64 -7.69 -0.03
CA THR A 170 0.97 -7.62 -1.33
C THR A 170 -0.53 -7.60 -1.15
N LEU A 171 -1.21 -6.59 -1.73
CA LEU A 171 -2.65 -6.55 -1.88
C LEU A 171 -2.99 -6.79 -3.34
N VAL A 172 -3.82 -7.79 -3.63
CA VAL A 172 -4.33 -8.04 -4.98
C VAL A 172 -5.43 -7.04 -5.29
N LEU A 173 -5.17 -6.10 -6.19
CA LEU A 173 -6.14 -5.07 -6.58
C LEU A 173 -7.09 -5.56 -7.67
N SER A 174 -6.61 -6.40 -8.60
CA SER A 174 -7.41 -6.95 -9.69
C SER A 174 -6.82 -8.27 -10.18
N GLY A 175 -7.68 -9.19 -10.65
CA GLY A 175 -7.25 -10.49 -11.14
C GLY A 175 -6.89 -11.48 -10.03
N ALA A 176 -5.97 -12.40 -10.36
CA ALA A 176 -5.51 -13.44 -9.44
C ALA A 176 -4.12 -13.96 -9.82
N PHE A 177 -3.36 -14.40 -8.81
CA PHE A 177 -2.14 -15.17 -8.98
C PHE A 177 -2.12 -16.36 -8.02
N SER A 178 -1.27 -17.35 -8.27
CA SER A 178 -1.07 -18.51 -7.41
C SER A 178 0.42 -18.77 -7.18
N ASP A 179 0.72 -19.43 -6.07
CA ASP A 179 2.02 -20.03 -5.77
C ASP A 179 1.82 -21.40 -5.10
N ASP A 180 2.86 -21.98 -4.51
CA ASP A 180 2.80 -23.26 -3.79
C ASP A 180 1.95 -23.21 -2.52
N LYS A 181 1.63 -22.04 -1.98
CA LYS A 181 0.83 -21.84 -0.77
C LYS A 181 -0.65 -21.65 -1.07
N GLY A 182 -1.01 -21.20 -2.27
CA GLY A 182 -2.42 -20.99 -2.62
C GLY A 182 -2.67 -20.11 -3.83
N THR A 183 -3.94 -19.72 -3.96
CA THR A 183 -4.43 -18.81 -5.00
C THR A 183 -4.99 -17.57 -4.36
N TYR A 184 -4.45 -16.43 -4.75
CA TYR A 184 -4.77 -15.12 -4.20
C TYR A 184 -5.58 -14.32 -5.23
N LYS A 185 -6.65 -13.71 -4.77
CA LYS A 185 -7.63 -13.00 -5.61
C LYS A 185 -7.79 -11.56 -5.14
N ARG A 186 -8.46 -10.77 -5.93
CA ARG A 186 -8.78 -9.39 -5.61
C ARG A 186 -9.30 -9.22 -4.18
N GLY A 187 -8.66 -8.34 -3.42
CA GLY A 187 -8.91 -8.07 -2.03
C GLY A 187 -8.05 -8.87 -1.06
N ASP A 188 -7.44 -9.98 -1.48
CA ASP A 188 -6.57 -10.77 -0.62
C ASP A 188 -5.28 -10.03 -0.27
N TYR A 189 -4.90 -10.10 1.01
CA TYR A 189 -3.67 -9.56 1.55
C TYR A 189 -2.69 -10.69 1.84
N VAL A 190 -1.48 -10.58 1.32
CA VAL A 190 -0.42 -11.57 1.46
C VAL A 190 0.78 -10.93 2.15
N SER A 191 1.40 -11.65 3.09
CA SER A 191 2.64 -11.25 3.74
C SER A 191 3.67 -12.34 3.57
N ASN A 192 4.80 -12.00 2.97
CA ASN A 192 5.96 -12.88 2.82
C ASN A 192 7.16 -12.32 3.60
N SER A 193 8.05 -13.21 4.03
CA SER A 193 9.27 -12.91 4.76
C SER A 193 10.48 -13.54 4.07
N ARG A 194 11.65 -13.34 4.63
CA ARG A 194 12.89 -14.00 4.14
C ARG A 194 12.84 -15.52 4.15
N LEU A 195 11.93 -16.13 4.91
CA LEU A 195 11.76 -17.57 5.00
C LEU A 195 10.81 -18.12 3.92
N ASP A 196 10.11 -17.21 3.22
CA ASP A 196 9.12 -17.56 2.22
C ASP A 196 9.74 -17.48 0.84
N GLU A 197 10.08 -18.65 0.29
CA GLU A 197 10.55 -18.80 -1.08
C GLU A 197 9.37 -19.19 -1.96
N HIS A 198 9.12 -18.45 -3.05
CA HIS A 198 7.98 -18.70 -3.91
C HIS A 198 8.25 -18.33 -5.38
N ALA A 199 7.39 -18.82 -6.27
CA ALA A 199 7.42 -18.56 -7.70
C ALA A 199 6.00 -18.28 -8.21
N PRO A 200 5.47 -17.07 -8.02
CA PRO A 200 4.09 -16.75 -8.37
C PRO A 200 3.82 -16.88 -9.88
N ILE A 201 2.58 -17.30 -10.19
CA ILE A 201 2.06 -17.41 -11.55
C ILE A 201 0.75 -16.64 -11.63
N ALA A 202 0.65 -15.73 -12.60
CA ALA A 202 -0.60 -15.00 -12.84
C ALA A 202 -1.66 -15.91 -13.47
N GLU A 203 -2.75 -16.15 -12.76
CA GLU A 203 -3.90 -16.95 -13.20
C GLU A 203 -4.79 -16.20 -14.21
N SER A 204 -4.82 -14.90 -14.07
CA SER A 204 -5.44 -13.95 -14.98
C SER A 204 -4.52 -12.74 -15.14
N ASP A 205 -4.89 -11.75 -15.97
CA ASP A 205 -4.27 -10.44 -15.91
C ASP A 205 -4.46 -9.90 -14.49
N CYS A 206 -3.35 -9.61 -13.79
CA CYS A 206 -3.35 -9.35 -12.37
C CYS A 206 -2.62 -8.04 -12.06
N ILE A 207 -3.22 -7.23 -11.20
CA ILE A 207 -2.61 -6.00 -10.67
C ILE A 207 -2.47 -6.17 -9.17
N CYS A 208 -1.24 -6.02 -8.68
CA CYS A 208 -0.91 -6.05 -7.26
C CYS A 208 -0.35 -4.71 -6.81
N PHE A 209 -0.68 -4.33 -5.59
CA PHE A 209 0.00 -3.29 -4.84
C PHE A 209 0.97 -3.99 -3.89
N ALA A 210 2.26 -3.82 -4.12
CA ALA A 210 3.33 -4.41 -3.31
C ALA A 210 4.05 -3.32 -2.51
N VAL A 211 4.36 -3.63 -1.25
CA VAL A 211 5.15 -2.79 -0.34
C VAL A 211 6.26 -3.67 0.24
N THR A 212 7.51 -3.27 0.04
CA THR A 212 8.69 -4.01 0.48
C THR A 212 9.58 -3.14 1.34
N THR A 213 10.25 -3.74 2.32
CA THR A 213 11.27 -3.06 3.14
C THR A 213 12.66 -3.15 2.51
N GLU A 214 12.90 -4.13 1.67
CA GLU A 214 14.15 -4.34 0.96
C GLU A 214 13.92 -5.00 -0.43
N PRO A 215 14.90 -4.86 -1.37
CA PRO A 215 14.81 -5.47 -2.70
C PRO A 215 14.69 -6.99 -2.66
N LEU A 216 14.05 -7.56 -3.69
CA LEU A 216 13.91 -9.00 -3.89
C LEU A 216 15.27 -9.69 -4.07
N LYS A 217 15.38 -10.94 -3.65
CA LYS A 217 16.51 -11.83 -3.91
C LYS A 217 16.05 -13.06 -4.71
N PHE A 218 16.45 -13.13 -5.97
CA PHE A 218 16.20 -14.31 -6.80
C PHE A 218 17.10 -15.48 -6.37
N THR A 219 16.50 -16.65 -6.14
CA THR A 219 17.17 -17.83 -5.55
C THR A 219 17.30 -18.99 -6.54
N GLY A 220 16.51 -19.03 -7.60
CA GLY A 220 16.56 -20.09 -8.62
C GLY A 220 17.89 -20.14 -9.39
N THR A 221 18.03 -21.10 -10.29
CA THR A 221 19.24 -21.37 -11.11
C THR A 221 19.80 -20.12 -11.80
N PHE A 222 18.94 -19.18 -12.19
CA PHE A 222 19.32 -17.90 -12.79
C PHE A 222 19.36 -16.74 -11.79
N GLY A 223 19.17 -17.02 -10.50
CA GLY A 223 19.13 -16.02 -9.43
C GLY A 223 20.31 -15.05 -9.44
N PRO A 224 21.57 -15.50 -9.52
CA PRO A 224 22.74 -14.61 -9.54
C PRO A 224 22.70 -13.59 -10.70
N VAL A 225 22.28 -14.02 -11.88
CA VAL A 225 22.18 -13.18 -13.08
C VAL A 225 21.03 -12.18 -12.91
N LEU A 226 19.86 -12.62 -12.44
CA LEU A 226 18.70 -11.77 -12.22
C LEU A 226 18.98 -10.72 -11.13
N ASN A 227 19.63 -11.09 -10.02
CA ASN A 227 20.01 -10.16 -8.97
C ASN A 227 20.99 -9.07 -9.46
N TRP A 228 21.81 -9.37 -10.46
CA TRP A 228 22.70 -8.38 -11.06
C TRP A 228 21.98 -7.38 -11.95
N PHE A 229 20.86 -7.78 -12.60
CA PHE A 229 20.05 -6.90 -13.47
C PHE A 229 18.98 -6.12 -12.72
N PHE A 230 18.50 -6.57 -11.55
CA PHE A 230 17.34 -6.01 -10.84
C PHE A 230 17.70 -5.37 -9.47
N ASN A 231 18.95 -5.38 -9.05
CA ASN A 231 19.53 -4.58 -7.99
C ASN A 231 20.43 -3.54 -8.61
#